data_aac3172047effd1732e079430347eb53
#
_entry.id   aac3172047effd1732e079430347eb53
#
_cell.length_a   1.000
_cell.length_b   1.000
_cell.length_c   1.000
_cell.angle_alpha   90.00
_cell.angle_beta   90.00
_cell.angle_gamma   90.00
#
_symmetry.space_group_name_H-M   'P 1'
#
loop_
_entity.id
_entity.type
_entity.pdbx_description
1 polymer ?
#
loop_
_entity_poly.entity_id
_entity_poly.type
_entity_poly.pdbx_seq_one_letter_code
_entity_poly.pdbx_strand_id
1 'polypeptide(L)'
;FPRKINGRFAMLSRPSDNGHTAFGDIFYSESPDMEFWGRHRHVMSPAAFEVSAWQCMKIGAGPVPIETSEGWLLLYHGVLRSCNGYVYAFGSALLDLDQPWKTIARSGPYLISPREIYELTGDVPNVTFPCASLHDPETGRIAVYYGCADTVTGLAFGYIPEIVKFTKENNIL
;
A
#
# COMPACT_ATOMS: atom_id res chain seq x y z
N PHE A 1 -6.48 8.88 6.19
CA PHE A 1 -6.49 9.86 5.10
C PHE A 1 -6.18 11.24 5.65
N PRO A 2 -5.54 12.14 4.87
CA PRO A 2 -5.11 13.46 5.35
C PRO A 2 -6.26 14.45 5.55
N ARG A 3 -7.43 14.17 4.99
CA ARG A 3 -8.66 14.93 5.18
C ARG A 3 -9.86 14.02 5.40
N LYS A 4 -10.94 14.59 5.88
CA LYS A 4 -12.22 13.89 5.98
C LYS A 4 -12.79 13.54 4.60
N ILE A 5 -13.33 12.33 4.47
CA ILE A 5 -14.07 11.87 3.31
C ILE A 5 -15.56 11.95 3.65
N ASN A 6 -16.33 12.69 2.86
CA ASN A 6 -17.77 12.89 3.11
C ASN A 6 -18.07 13.32 4.57
N GLY A 7 -17.23 14.21 5.12
CA GLY A 7 -17.38 14.74 6.47
C GLY A 7 -16.92 13.82 7.61
N ARG A 8 -16.38 12.63 7.31
CA ARG A 8 -15.91 11.65 8.30
C ARG A 8 -14.40 11.42 8.21
N PHE A 9 -13.78 11.10 9.32
CA PHE A 9 -12.42 10.57 9.33
C PHE A 9 -12.40 9.20 8.65
N ALA A 10 -11.33 8.88 7.95
CA ALA A 10 -11.19 7.67 7.18
C ALA A 10 -9.84 6.99 7.45
N MET A 11 -9.86 5.67 7.54
CA MET A 11 -8.70 4.85 7.84
C MET A 11 -8.68 3.61 6.95
N LEU A 12 -7.49 3.22 6.50
CA LEU A 12 -7.22 1.89 5.95
C LEU A 12 -6.67 1.00 7.06
N SER A 13 -7.12 -0.23 7.09
CA SER A 13 -6.69 -1.23 8.08
C SER A 13 -6.56 -2.60 7.42
N ARG A 14 -5.85 -3.50 8.10
CA ARG A 14 -5.82 -4.92 7.75
C ARG A 14 -6.25 -5.72 8.97
N PRO A 15 -7.53 -6.05 9.09
CA PRO A 15 -8.02 -6.92 10.17
C PRO A 15 -7.33 -8.28 10.11
N SER A 16 -6.95 -8.80 11.26
CA SER A 16 -6.29 -10.11 11.42
C SER A 16 -7.16 -11.08 12.20
N ASP A 17 -8.47 -10.95 12.05
CA ASP A 17 -9.46 -11.83 12.68
C ASP A 17 -9.50 -13.19 11.95
N ASN A 18 -9.51 -14.27 12.71
CA ASN A 18 -9.54 -15.64 12.18
C ASN A 18 -10.94 -16.12 11.76
N GLY A 19 -11.97 -15.31 11.88
CA GLY A 19 -13.34 -15.78 11.67
C GLY A 19 -14.23 -14.94 10.76
N HIS A 20 -14.02 -13.64 10.64
CA HIS A 20 -14.98 -12.72 10.04
C HIS A 20 -14.46 -11.91 8.86
N THR A 21 -13.14 -11.82 8.69
CA THR A 21 -12.52 -11.08 7.60
C THR A 21 -11.55 -11.97 6.81
N ALA A 22 -11.45 -11.72 5.51
CA ALA A 22 -10.46 -12.42 4.68
C ALA A 22 -9.04 -12.04 5.15
N PHE A 23 -8.21 -13.05 5.35
CA PHE A 23 -6.83 -12.85 5.80
C PHE A 23 -6.01 -12.12 4.74
N GLY A 24 -5.38 -11.02 5.14
CA GLY A 24 -4.45 -10.29 4.29
C GLY A 24 -5.07 -9.22 3.41
N ASP A 25 -6.37 -8.93 3.55
CA ASP A 25 -7.08 -7.92 2.78
C ASP A 25 -6.97 -6.53 3.42
N ILE A 26 -7.09 -5.48 2.59
CA ILE A 26 -7.20 -4.09 3.04
C ILE A 26 -8.67 -3.72 3.16
N PHE A 27 -9.01 -3.10 4.29
CA PHE A 27 -10.34 -2.57 4.59
C PHE A 27 -10.30 -1.06 4.84
N TYR A 28 -11.40 -0.41 4.53
CA TYR A 28 -11.68 0.98 4.82
C TYR A 28 -12.66 1.09 5.99
N SER A 29 -12.47 2.07 6.84
CA SER A 29 -13.37 2.37 7.96
C SER A 29 -13.57 3.87 8.11
N GLU A 30 -14.72 4.26 8.61
CA GLU A 30 -15.11 5.65 8.89
C GLU A 30 -15.29 5.89 10.39
N SER A 31 -14.98 7.12 10.82
CA SER A 31 -15.23 7.59 12.17
C SER A 31 -15.77 9.02 12.19
N PRO A 32 -16.74 9.35 13.07
CA PRO A 32 -17.14 10.74 13.29
C PRO A 32 -16.13 11.53 14.12
N ASP A 33 -15.36 10.89 15.03
CA ASP A 33 -14.63 11.50 16.13
C ASP A 33 -13.22 10.94 16.34
N MET A 34 -12.78 9.94 15.55
CA MET A 34 -11.54 9.17 15.67
C MET A 34 -11.49 8.19 16.86
N GLU A 35 -12.55 8.06 17.63
CA GLU A 35 -12.69 7.08 18.72
C GLU A 35 -13.51 5.88 18.27
N PHE A 36 -14.68 6.10 17.69
CA PHE A 36 -15.56 5.04 17.21
C PHE A 36 -15.41 4.82 15.72
N TRP A 37 -14.90 3.64 15.34
CA TRP A 37 -14.69 3.23 13.96
C TRP A 37 -15.72 2.22 13.50
N GLY A 38 -16.31 2.47 12.34
CA GLY A 38 -17.35 1.61 11.77
C GLY A 38 -17.45 1.73 10.25
N ARG A 39 -18.58 1.29 9.68
CA ARG A 39 -18.83 1.26 8.25
C ARG A 39 -17.68 0.60 7.47
N HIS A 40 -17.21 -0.53 8.00
CA HIS A 40 -16.14 -1.29 7.41
C HIS A 40 -16.49 -1.74 5.99
N ARG A 41 -15.60 -1.50 5.04
CA ARG A 41 -15.76 -1.86 3.64
C ARG A 41 -14.48 -2.48 3.12
N HIS A 42 -14.63 -3.54 2.36
CA HIS A 42 -13.51 -4.16 1.66
C HIS A 42 -12.97 -3.19 0.60
N VAL A 43 -11.65 -3.13 0.46
CA VAL A 43 -10.94 -2.31 -0.52
C VAL A 43 -10.24 -3.19 -1.54
N MET A 44 -9.41 -4.12 -1.07
CA MET A 44 -8.51 -4.87 -1.95
C MET A 44 -8.09 -6.20 -1.30
N SER A 45 -8.14 -7.28 -2.07
CA SER A 45 -7.61 -8.61 -1.70
C SER A 45 -6.23 -8.86 -2.31
N PRO A 46 -5.45 -9.84 -1.81
CA PRO A 46 -4.29 -10.35 -2.51
C PRO A 46 -4.62 -10.73 -3.97
N ALA A 47 -3.67 -10.55 -4.87
CA ALA A 47 -3.82 -10.96 -6.26
C ALA A 47 -3.58 -12.46 -6.42
N ALA A 48 -4.12 -13.08 -7.48
CA ALA A 48 -3.72 -14.43 -7.85
C ALA A 48 -2.22 -14.47 -8.19
N PHE A 49 -1.55 -15.57 -7.84
CA PHE A 49 -0.09 -15.72 -8.03
C PHE A 49 0.32 -15.51 -9.49
N GLU A 50 -0.46 -16.02 -10.43
CA GLU A 50 -0.22 -15.94 -11.87
C GLU A 50 -0.37 -14.51 -12.39
N VAL A 51 -1.14 -13.68 -11.69
CA VAL A 51 -1.37 -12.27 -12.06
C VAL A 51 -0.29 -11.39 -11.48
N SER A 52 0.03 -11.58 -10.20
CA SER A 52 1.06 -10.76 -9.53
C SER A 52 1.57 -11.46 -8.26
N ALA A 53 2.64 -12.24 -8.41
CA ALA A 53 3.18 -13.09 -7.36
C ALA A 53 3.57 -12.33 -6.07
N TRP A 54 4.17 -11.13 -6.19
CA TRP A 54 4.68 -10.38 -5.04
C TRP A 54 3.60 -9.98 -4.02
N GLN A 55 2.34 -9.98 -4.42
CA GLN A 55 1.20 -9.57 -3.60
C GLN A 55 0.13 -10.67 -3.47
N CYS A 56 0.52 -11.94 -3.62
CA CYS A 56 -0.43 -13.04 -3.69
C CYS A 56 -0.84 -13.63 -2.34
N MET A 57 -0.07 -13.41 -1.28
CA MET A 57 -0.36 -14.02 0.03
C MET A 57 -1.15 -13.09 0.95
N LYS A 58 -0.68 -11.87 1.12
CA LYS A 58 -1.31 -10.81 1.91
C LYS A 58 -0.83 -9.46 1.43
N ILE A 59 -1.65 -8.45 1.65
CA ILE A 59 -1.34 -7.06 1.36
C ILE A 59 -1.68 -6.19 2.56
N GLY A 60 -1.15 -4.99 2.62
CA GLY A 60 -1.49 -4.02 3.67
C GLY A 60 -1.10 -2.62 3.26
N ALA A 61 -1.89 -1.63 3.70
CA ALA A 61 -1.62 -0.23 3.44
C ALA A 61 -0.26 0.17 4.03
N GLY A 62 0.42 1.09 3.36
CA GLY A 62 1.65 1.71 3.80
C GLY A 62 1.40 3.14 4.31
N PRO A 63 2.11 4.16 3.78
CA PRO A 63 1.93 5.56 4.15
C PRO A 63 0.50 6.07 3.95
N VAL A 64 0.24 7.25 4.53
CA VAL A 64 -1.01 7.99 4.28
C VAL A 64 -1.21 8.17 2.78
N PRO A 65 -2.39 7.81 2.22
CA PRO A 65 -2.67 8.01 0.80
C PRO A 65 -2.54 9.45 0.37
N ILE A 66 -1.98 9.66 -0.81
CA ILE A 66 -1.75 10.99 -1.38
C ILE A 66 -2.90 11.35 -2.31
N GLU A 67 -3.51 12.51 -2.09
CA GLU A 67 -4.56 13.00 -2.99
C GLU A 67 -3.96 13.46 -4.31
N THR A 68 -4.50 12.95 -5.42
CA THR A 68 -4.15 13.36 -6.78
C THR A 68 -5.41 13.68 -7.58
N SER A 69 -5.29 14.30 -8.72
CA SER A 69 -6.42 14.54 -9.63
C SER A 69 -7.06 13.26 -10.18
N GLU A 70 -6.36 12.13 -10.07
CA GLU A 70 -6.80 10.85 -10.64
C GLU A 70 -7.26 9.83 -9.57
N GLY A 71 -7.24 10.20 -8.30
CA GLY A 71 -7.60 9.34 -7.18
C GLY A 71 -6.63 9.45 -6.01
N TRP A 72 -6.90 8.71 -4.94
CA TRP A 72 -5.96 8.55 -3.84
C TRP A 72 -4.85 7.59 -4.22
N LEU A 73 -3.63 8.07 -4.37
CA LEU A 73 -2.46 7.20 -4.56
C LEU A 73 -2.13 6.51 -3.25
N LEU A 74 -2.32 5.20 -3.22
CA LEU A 74 -1.95 4.32 -2.13
C LEU A 74 -0.65 3.60 -2.47
N LEU A 75 0.39 3.78 -1.64
CA LEU A 75 1.53 2.87 -1.58
C LEU A 75 1.20 1.76 -0.58
N TYR A 76 1.39 0.51 -0.96
CA TYR A 76 1.05 -0.63 -0.12
C TYR A 76 2.05 -1.76 -0.29
N HIS A 77 2.24 -2.54 0.78
CA HIS A 77 3.09 -3.73 0.71
C HIS A 77 2.29 -4.96 0.29
N GLY A 78 2.95 -5.83 -0.42
CA GLY A 78 2.49 -7.18 -0.69
C GLY A 78 3.51 -8.21 -0.19
N VAL A 79 3.06 -9.44 -0.01
CA VAL A 79 3.86 -10.54 0.52
C VAL A 79 3.75 -11.75 -0.38
N LEU A 80 4.91 -12.29 -0.72
CA LEU A 80 5.10 -13.58 -1.36
C LEU A 80 5.72 -14.55 -0.36
N ARG A 81 5.25 -15.79 -0.35
CA ARG A 81 5.94 -16.90 0.34
C ARG A 81 6.86 -17.62 -0.63
N SER A 82 8.14 -17.64 -0.32
CA SER A 82 9.16 -18.40 -1.03
C SER A 82 9.64 -19.60 -0.20
N CYS A 83 10.48 -20.47 -0.76
CA CYS A 83 11.13 -21.55 -0.01
C CYS A 83 12.06 -21.04 1.10
N ASN A 84 12.56 -19.79 0.99
CA ASN A 84 13.44 -19.15 1.96
C ASN A 84 12.70 -18.21 2.94
N GLY A 85 11.37 -18.30 3.03
CA GLY A 85 10.57 -17.44 3.90
C GLY A 85 9.72 -16.44 3.13
N TYR A 86 9.37 -15.34 3.77
CA TYR A 86 8.55 -14.30 3.17
C TYR A 86 9.40 -13.27 2.45
N VAL A 87 8.87 -12.75 1.34
CA VAL A 87 9.43 -11.61 0.62
C VAL A 87 8.39 -10.49 0.63
N TYR A 88 8.77 -9.34 1.16
CA TYR A 88 7.94 -8.14 1.20
C TYR A 88 8.42 -7.15 0.14
N ALA A 89 7.52 -6.77 -0.74
CA ALA A 89 7.73 -5.73 -1.74
C ALA A 89 6.59 -4.71 -1.64
N PHE A 90 6.73 -3.56 -2.24
CA PHE A 90 5.63 -2.60 -2.30
C PHE A 90 5.38 -2.08 -3.72
N GLY A 91 4.12 -1.77 -3.97
CA GLY A 91 3.61 -1.21 -5.20
C GLY A 91 2.60 -0.12 -4.93
N SER A 92 1.79 0.19 -5.92
CA SER A 92 0.85 1.30 -5.89
C SER A 92 -0.54 0.90 -6.40
N ALA A 93 -1.55 1.59 -5.86
CA ALA A 93 -2.92 1.54 -6.31
C ALA A 93 -3.54 2.94 -6.31
N LEU A 94 -4.56 3.13 -7.10
CA LEU A 94 -5.40 4.33 -7.08
C LEU A 94 -6.77 3.95 -6.52
N LEU A 95 -7.24 4.72 -5.54
CA LEU A 95 -8.56 4.59 -4.96
C LEU A 95 -9.42 5.78 -5.37
N ASP A 96 -10.73 5.57 -5.47
CA ASP A 96 -11.69 6.63 -5.80
C ASP A 96 -11.68 7.74 -4.74
N LEU A 97 -11.77 9.00 -5.17
CA LEU A 97 -11.65 10.16 -4.27
C LEU A 97 -12.79 10.26 -3.26
N ASP A 98 -14.01 9.95 -3.68
CA ASP A 98 -15.22 10.07 -2.86
C ASP A 98 -15.60 8.74 -2.20
N GLN A 99 -15.17 7.64 -2.79
CA GLN A 99 -15.43 6.27 -2.34
C GLN A 99 -14.13 5.45 -2.24
N PRO A 100 -13.21 5.78 -1.31
CA PRO A 100 -11.88 5.18 -1.26
C PRO A 100 -11.84 3.65 -1.01
N TRP A 101 -12.98 3.04 -0.78
CA TRP A 101 -13.13 1.59 -0.77
C TRP A 101 -13.22 0.98 -2.18
N LYS A 102 -13.27 1.80 -3.22
CA LYS A 102 -13.20 1.37 -4.62
C LYS A 102 -11.78 1.57 -5.15
N THR A 103 -11.13 0.49 -5.49
CA THR A 103 -9.84 0.51 -6.20
C THR A 103 -10.13 0.71 -7.69
N ILE A 104 -9.55 1.75 -8.30
CA ILE A 104 -9.73 2.11 -9.71
C ILE A 104 -8.56 1.70 -10.60
N ALA A 105 -7.38 1.52 -10.01
CA ALA A 105 -6.23 0.92 -10.68
C ALA A 105 -5.28 0.30 -9.65
N ARG A 106 -4.56 -0.75 -10.04
CA ARG A 106 -3.62 -1.48 -9.18
C ARG A 106 -2.45 -1.98 -10.00
N SER A 107 -1.21 -1.67 -9.61
CA SER A 107 -0.04 -2.13 -10.34
C SER A 107 0.17 -3.65 -10.20
N GLY A 108 0.35 -4.33 -11.30
CA GLY A 108 0.80 -5.73 -11.34
C GLY A 108 2.25 -5.87 -10.88
N PRO A 109 3.22 -5.15 -11.48
CA PRO A 109 4.59 -5.10 -10.97
C PRO A 109 4.68 -4.29 -9.68
N TYR A 110 5.70 -4.59 -8.85
CA TYR A 110 6.09 -3.79 -7.69
C TYR A 110 6.84 -2.52 -8.11
N LEU A 111 6.87 -1.53 -7.23
CA LEU A 111 7.75 -0.36 -7.34
C LEU A 111 9.14 -0.69 -6.80
N ILE A 112 9.21 -1.27 -5.60
CA ILE A 112 10.45 -1.65 -4.93
C ILE A 112 10.30 -3.05 -4.33
N SER A 113 11.31 -3.89 -4.54
CA SER A 113 11.47 -5.19 -3.90
C SER A 113 12.89 -5.33 -3.37
N PRO A 114 13.16 -6.22 -2.40
CA PRO A 114 14.49 -6.38 -1.82
C PRO A 114 15.55 -6.73 -2.87
N ARG A 115 16.62 -5.94 -2.92
CA ARG A 115 17.78 -6.12 -3.82
C ARG A 115 19.11 -5.81 -3.14
N GLU A 116 19.12 -4.78 -2.29
CA GLU A 116 20.30 -4.35 -1.59
C GLU A 116 20.57 -5.23 -0.38
N ILE A 117 21.83 -5.33 0.02
CA ILE A 117 22.24 -6.22 1.13
C ILE A 117 21.48 -5.90 2.43
N TYR A 118 21.21 -4.63 2.70
CA TYR A 118 20.47 -4.16 3.86
C TYR A 118 18.96 -4.40 3.78
N GLU A 119 18.43 -4.79 2.62
CA GLU A 119 17.05 -5.23 2.41
C GLU A 119 16.93 -6.75 2.46
N LEU A 120 18.03 -7.44 2.13
CA LEU A 120 18.09 -8.90 2.06
C LEU A 120 18.51 -9.54 3.38
N THR A 121 19.19 -8.79 4.27
CA THR A 121 19.79 -9.33 5.50
C THR A 121 19.49 -8.41 6.68
N GLY A 122 18.90 -8.97 7.74
CA GLY A 122 18.53 -8.27 8.97
C GLY A 122 17.69 -9.16 9.87
N ASP A 123 16.98 -8.56 10.82
CA ASP A 123 16.13 -9.29 11.76
C ASP A 123 15.04 -10.09 11.03
N VAL A 124 14.44 -9.51 9.99
CA VAL A 124 13.55 -10.22 9.05
C VAL A 124 14.08 -10.00 7.63
N PRO A 125 14.73 -10.99 7.02
CA PRO A 125 15.33 -10.86 5.70
C PRO A 125 14.28 -10.69 4.59
N ASN A 126 14.69 -10.13 3.46
CA ASN A 126 13.87 -9.93 2.26
C ASN A 126 12.67 -9.00 2.48
N VAL A 127 12.86 -7.87 3.13
CA VAL A 127 11.81 -6.90 3.42
C VAL A 127 12.13 -5.52 2.84
N THR A 128 11.17 -5.00 2.05
CA THR A 128 11.00 -3.58 1.76
C THR A 128 9.57 -3.21 2.14
N PHE A 129 9.39 -2.40 3.21
CA PHE A 129 8.10 -2.10 3.80
C PHE A 129 7.85 -0.58 3.82
N PRO A 130 6.89 -0.02 3.04
CA PRO A 130 6.69 1.41 2.95
C PRO A 130 6.04 1.93 4.24
N CYS A 131 6.75 2.81 4.97
CA CYS A 131 6.34 3.31 6.28
C CYS A 131 5.76 4.72 6.24
N ALA A 132 6.43 5.63 5.54
CA ALA A 132 6.04 7.03 5.46
C ALA A 132 6.38 7.62 4.09
N SER A 133 5.68 8.68 3.72
CA SER A 133 6.02 9.46 2.53
C SER A 133 5.87 10.95 2.80
N LEU A 134 6.76 11.73 2.21
CA LEU A 134 6.67 13.17 2.12
C LEU A 134 6.59 13.55 0.64
N HIS A 135 5.72 14.45 0.29
CA HIS A 135 5.61 14.91 -1.09
C HIS A 135 5.56 16.44 -1.17
N ASP A 136 6.07 16.95 -2.27
CA ASP A 136 6.01 18.35 -2.62
C ASP A 136 4.92 18.53 -3.70
N PRO A 137 3.79 19.20 -3.37
CA PRO A 137 2.70 19.40 -4.32
C PRO A 137 3.07 20.25 -5.54
N GLU A 138 4.06 21.15 -5.42
CA GLU A 138 4.45 22.05 -6.51
C GLU A 138 5.26 21.31 -7.58
N THR A 139 6.17 20.45 -7.17
CA THR A 139 7.05 19.70 -8.09
C THR A 139 6.58 18.29 -8.38
N GLY A 140 5.64 17.77 -7.59
CA GLY A 140 5.20 16.36 -7.64
C GLY A 140 6.24 15.36 -7.14
N ARG A 141 7.35 15.82 -6.54
CA ARG A 141 8.37 14.94 -5.98
C ARG A 141 7.84 14.22 -4.73
N ILE A 142 8.25 12.98 -4.57
CA ILE A 142 7.96 12.17 -3.39
C ILE A 142 9.23 11.55 -2.84
N ALA A 143 9.35 11.54 -1.52
CA ALA A 143 10.30 10.77 -0.76
C ALA A 143 9.55 9.67 0.00
N VAL A 144 9.93 8.42 -0.18
CA VAL A 144 9.32 7.26 0.49
C VAL A 144 10.34 6.68 1.47
N TYR A 145 10.00 6.68 2.75
CA TYR A 145 10.76 6.01 3.80
C TYR A 145 10.21 4.58 3.93
N TYR A 146 11.09 3.61 3.86
CA TYR A 146 10.70 2.20 3.96
C TYR A 146 11.63 1.41 4.88
N GLY A 147 11.06 0.44 5.59
CA GLY A 147 11.82 -0.50 6.40
C GLY A 147 12.55 -1.50 5.52
N CYS A 148 13.81 -1.75 5.86
CA CYS A 148 14.68 -2.69 5.17
C CYS A 148 15.09 -3.80 6.12
N ALA A 149 14.68 -5.04 5.83
CA ALA A 149 14.95 -6.25 6.61
C ALA A 149 14.70 -6.08 8.14
N ASP A 150 13.69 -5.27 8.51
CA ASP A 150 13.31 -4.88 9.87
C ASP A 150 14.47 -4.34 10.75
N THR A 151 15.52 -3.84 10.12
CA THR A 151 16.76 -3.41 10.80
C THR A 151 17.08 -1.94 10.57
N VAL A 152 16.95 -1.45 9.34
CA VAL A 152 17.26 -0.07 8.98
C VAL A 152 16.15 0.57 8.16
N THR A 153 16.20 1.89 8.01
CA THR A 153 15.27 2.65 7.17
C THR A 153 15.94 3.07 5.88
N GLY A 154 15.37 2.66 4.76
CA GLY A 154 15.72 3.11 3.43
C GLY A 154 14.96 4.37 3.01
N LEU A 155 15.46 5.06 2.00
CA LEU A 155 14.85 6.25 1.42
C LEU A 155 14.91 6.18 -0.10
N ALA A 156 13.74 6.27 -0.74
CA ALA A 156 13.62 6.31 -2.18
C ALA A 156 12.96 7.61 -2.62
N PHE A 157 13.32 8.09 -3.81
CA PHE A 157 12.74 9.29 -4.42
C PHE A 157 12.06 8.94 -5.73
N GLY A 158 11.02 9.69 -6.07
CA GLY A 158 10.29 9.55 -7.33
C GLY A 158 9.41 10.76 -7.62
N TYR A 159 8.50 10.58 -8.58
CA TYR A 159 7.51 11.59 -8.95
C TYR A 159 6.11 10.98 -8.93
N ILE A 160 5.18 11.65 -8.27
CA ILE A 160 3.78 11.20 -8.15
C ILE A 160 3.14 10.96 -9.53
N PRO A 161 3.26 11.87 -10.51
CA PRO A 161 2.68 11.64 -11.84
C PRO A 161 3.22 10.38 -12.54
N GLU A 162 4.50 10.07 -12.35
CA GLU A 162 5.11 8.86 -12.92
C GLU A 162 4.58 7.59 -12.25
N ILE A 163 4.42 7.60 -10.91
CA ILE A 163 3.85 6.47 -10.16
C ILE A 163 2.38 6.25 -10.56
N VAL A 164 1.60 7.33 -10.68
CA VAL A 164 0.20 7.26 -11.13
C VAL A 164 0.11 6.68 -12.54
N LYS A 165 0.93 7.19 -13.46
CA LYS A 165 1.03 6.67 -14.84
C LYS A 165 1.40 5.18 -14.84
N PHE A 166 2.45 4.79 -14.12
CA PHE A 166 2.88 3.41 -13.99
C PHE A 166 1.75 2.50 -13.47
N THR A 167 1.02 2.96 -12.44
CA THR A 167 -0.10 2.21 -11.85
C THR A 167 -1.19 1.93 -12.89
N LYS A 168 -1.51 2.93 -13.71
CA LYS A 168 -2.54 2.82 -14.76
C LYS A 168 -2.11 1.96 -15.94
N GLU A 169 -0.88 2.14 -16.41
CA GLU A 169 -0.33 1.37 -17.54
C GLU A 169 -0.12 -0.11 -17.22
N ASN A 170 0.09 -0.44 -15.95
CA ASN A 170 0.29 -1.80 -15.47
C ASN A 170 -0.89 -2.32 -14.62
N ASN A 171 -2.08 -1.81 -14.88
CA ASN A 171 -3.27 -2.16 -14.12
C ASN A 171 -3.68 -3.62 -14.32
N ILE A 172 -4.04 -4.30 -13.22
CA ILE A 172 -4.46 -5.72 -13.17
C ILE A 172 -5.91 -5.92 -12.72
N LEU A 173 -6.69 -4.84 -12.66
CA LEU A 173 -8.13 -4.91 -12.35
C LEU A 173 -8.96 -5.22 -13.59
#